data_82f24fadce31aabda3c98b25e167709d
#
_entry.id   82f24fadce31aabda3c98b25e167709d
#
_cell.length_a   1.000
_cell.length_b   1.000
_cell.length_c   1.000
_cell.angle_alpha   90.00
_cell.angle_beta   90.00
_cell.angle_gamma   90.00
#
_symmetry.space_group_name_H-M   'P 1'
#
loop_
_entity.id
_entity.type
_entity.pdbx_description
1 polymer ?
#
loop_
_entity_poly.entity_id
_entity_poly.type
_entity_poly.pdbx_seq_one_letter_code
_entity_poly.pdbx_strand_id
1 'polypeptide(L)'
;MREFMDGAEAIVRGALKAGCNFFAGYPITPATPILLRMLRELPKVGGIGIQGEDEIASIGMCIGAAMTGMKTLTATSGPGISLYSENIGMAIMGEVPLVIVDVMRLGPATGGATTVSQGDVQFLRWVTSGGFPIIVLSPGSIADCYTLTQRAFNLAEKFRTPVFIATDKEMVIAQQSVETDAFENLEIANRAHVPTDSAFIPYHTKKLADVPAFAPIGGAQITRLTTSMHDEHGMLTKRPSNVNRTSRHLYQKIEAYRHELEFAKLDAQEGAQTLVVAYGITARSAIEAVRLSRAAGKRVAMLTIQSLWPLPEQSLRAALRGSVPPQMEPGEESHSFVSRVGPPSITRVIVPELNFGQYRLEIEHVARLFDARLEVIGVNRVDGGLIEPEEISQLAI
;
A
#
# COMPACT_ATOMS: atom_id res chain seq x y z
N MET A 1 -19.37 -18.65 -0.37
CA MET A 1 -19.06 -19.69 -1.38
C MET A 1 -17.58 -20.01 -1.29
N ARG A 2 -17.21 -21.29 -1.44
CA ARG A 2 -15.80 -21.70 -1.40
C ARG A 2 -15.24 -21.79 -2.80
N GLU A 3 -14.19 -21.05 -3.09
CA GLU A 3 -13.53 -20.99 -4.39
C GLU A 3 -12.03 -21.30 -4.23
N PHE A 4 -11.41 -21.77 -5.32
CA PHE A 4 -9.97 -22.02 -5.38
C PHE A 4 -9.35 -20.94 -6.25
N MET A 5 -8.53 -20.05 -5.66
CA MET A 5 -7.95 -18.91 -6.35
C MET A 5 -6.59 -18.52 -5.78
N ASP A 6 -5.89 -17.67 -6.51
CA ASP A 6 -4.63 -17.03 -6.11
C ASP A 6 -4.82 -15.53 -5.86
N GLY A 7 -3.77 -14.86 -5.35
CA GLY A 7 -3.80 -13.42 -5.10
C GLY A 7 -3.94 -12.57 -6.35
N ALA A 8 -3.45 -13.03 -7.52
CA ALA A 8 -3.64 -12.30 -8.77
C ALA A 8 -5.12 -12.21 -9.16
N GLU A 9 -5.87 -13.31 -9.00
CA GLU A 9 -7.31 -13.32 -9.23
C GLU A 9 -8.03 -12.38 -8.28
N ALA A 10 -7.68 -12.41 -7.00
CA ALA A 10 -8.29 -11.55 -5.98
C ALA A 10 -8.01 -10.06 -6.24
N ILE A 11 -6.78 -9.69 -6.63
CA ILE A 11 -6.42 -8.32 -7.02
C ILE A 11 -7.26 -7.86 -8.22
N VAL A 12 -7.37 -8.68 -9.26
CA VAL A 12 -8.15 -8.33 -10.45
C VAL A 12 -9.63 -8.15 -10.11
N ARG A 13 -10.23 -9.08 -9.33
CA ARG A 13 -11.62 -8.93 -8.88
C ARG A 13 -11.83 -7.67 -8.02
N GLY A 14 -10.89 -7.36 -7.13
CA GLY A 14 -10.90 -6.13 -6.34
C GLY A 14 -10.81 -4.87 -7.20
N ALA A 15 -9.96 -4.87 -8.23
CA ALA A 15 -9.83 -3.76 -9.17
C ALA A 15 -11.11 -3.54 -9.98
N LEU A 16 -11.70 -4.60 -10.53
CA LEU A 16 -12.98 -4.52 -11.25
C LEU A 16 -14.11 -4.03 -10.35
N LYS A 17 -14.17 -4.52 -9.10
CA LYS A 17 -15.14 -4.06 -8.11
C LYS A 17 -14.98 -2.57 -7.77
N ALA A 18 -13.74 -2.07 -7.74
CA ALA A 18 -13.44 -0.65 -7.53
C ALA A 18 -13.76 0.23 -8.75
N GLY A 19 -14.19 -0.37 -9.86
CA GLY A 19 -14.50 0.33 -11.10
C GLY A 19 -13.27 0.62 -11.98
N CYS A 20 -12.19 -0.14 -11.82
CA CYS A 20 -11.04 -0.09 -12.73
C CYS A 20 -11.54 -0.34 -14.16
N ASN A 21 -11.23 0.57 -15.07
CA ASN A 21 -11.65 0.50 -16.47
C ASN A 21 -10.51 0.73 -17.47
N PHE A 22 -9.27 0.87 -16.97
CA PHE A 22 -8.07 0.89 -17.81
C PHE A 22 -6.92 0.16 -17.14
N PHE A 23 -6.21 -0.65 -17.90
CA PHE A 23 -4.99 -1.33 -17.51
C PHE A 23 -3.97 -1.24 -18.65
N ALA A 24 -2.75 -0.90 -18.31
CA ALA A 24 -1.60 -1.14 -19.18
C ALA A 24 -0.46 -1.74 -18.38
N GLY A 25 0.22 -2.76 -18.94
CA GLY A 25 1.33 -3.43 -18.28
C GLY A 25 2.24 -4.14 -19.26
N TYR A 26 3.47 -4.38 -18.83
CA TYR A 26 4.45 -5.19 -19.56
C TYR A 26 4.60 -6.55 -18.86
N PRO A 27 4.69 -7.67 -19.60
CA PRO A 27 4.79 -8.98 -18.98
C PRO A 27 6.13 -9.16 -18.26
N ILE A 28 6.08 -9.23 -16.95
CA ILE A 28 7.23 -9.49 -16.07
C ILE A 28 6.83 -10.49 -14.99
N THR A 29 7.67 -11.51 -14.76
CA THR A 29 7.47 -12.48 -13.69
C THR A 29 7.81 -11.84 -12.32
N PRO A 30 6.94 -11.98 -11.30
CA PRO A 30 5.72 -12.79 -11.22
C PRO A 30 4.40 -12.01 -11.42
N ALA A 31 4.42 -10.78 -11.95
CA ALA A 31 3.22 -9.95 -12.14
C ALA A 31 2.38 -10.35 -13.38
N THR A 32 2.93 -11.12 -14.31
CA THR A 32 2.26 -11.54 -15.54
C THR A 32 0.85 -12.15 -15.36
N PRO A 33 0.53 -12.93 -14.30
CA PRO A 33 -0.83 -13.40 -14.07
C PRO A 33 -1.86 -12.29 -13.91
N ILE A 34 -1.50 -11.16 -13.30
CA ILE A 34 -2.38 -9.99 -13.17
C ILE A 34 -2.64 -9.38 -14.54
N LEU A 35 -1.58 -9.15 -15.33
CA LEU A 35 -1.68 -8.63 -16.70
C LEU A 35 -2.62 -9.49 -17.56
N LEU A 36 -2.38 -10.79 -17.63
CA LEU A 36 -3.18 -11.69 -18.47
C LEU A 36 -4.66 -11.70 -18.07
N ARG A 37 -4.95 -11.66 -16.77
CA ARG A 37 -6.33 -11.57 -16.27
C ARG A 37 -6.97 -10.22 -16.59
N MET A 38 -6.25 -9.11 -16.39
CA MET A 38 -6.77 -7.77 -16.71
C MET A 38 -7.09 -7.64 -18.20
N LEU A 39 -6.21 -8.13 -19.09
CA LEU A 39 -6.46 -8.15 -20.54
C LEU A 39 -7.71 -8.96 -20.92
N ARG A 40 -8.02 -10.03 -20.18
CA ARG A 40 -9.16 -10.89 -20.40
C ARG A 40 -10.46 -10.33 -19.83
N GLU A 41 -10.41 -9.73 -18.63
CA GLU A 41 -11.60 -9.37 -17.87
C GLU A 41 -12.10 -7.94 -18.15
N LEU A 42 -11.19 -6.96 -18.34
CA LEU A 42 -11.57 -5.56 -18.58
C LEU A 42 -12.51 -5.37 -19.80
N PRO A 43 -12.25 -6.00 -20.97
CA PRO A 43 -13.16 -5.84 -22.10
C PRO A 43 -14.61 -6.31 -21.82
N LYS A 44 -14.77 -7.29 -20.92
CA LYS A 44 -16.11 -7.81 -20.55
C LYS A 44 -16.97 -6.79 -19.79
N VAL A 45 -16.32 -5.81 -19.15
CA VAL A 45 -16.99 -4.71 -18.42
C VAL A 45 -16.88 -3.37 -19.15
N GLY A 46 -16.49 -3.37 -20.41
CA GLY A 46 -16.36 -2.16 -21.24
C GLY A 46 -15.07 -1.37 -20.97
N GLY A 47 -14.11 -1.95 -20.26
CA GLY A 47 -12.80 -1.35 -20.01
C GLY A 47 -11.78 -1.68 -21.10
N ILE A 48 -10.60 -1.08 -20.98
CA ILE A 48 -9.50 -1.21 -21.94
C ILE A 48 -8.29 -1.83 -21.23
N GLY A 49 -7.81 -2.97 -21.76
CA GLY A 49 -6.55 -3.60 -21.33
C GLY A 49 -5.53 -3.55 -22.46
N ILE A 50 -4.30 -3.11 -22.15
CA ILE A 50 -3.22 -2.99 -23.13
C ILE A 50 -1.95 -3.69 -22.59
N GLN A 51 -1.34 -4.52 -23.42
CA GLN A 51 0.04 -4.94 -23.19
C GLN A 51 0.96 -3.87 -23.77
N GLY A 52 1.72 -3.21 -22.92
CA GLY A 52 2.70 -2.23 -23.32
C GLY A 52 3.94 -2.85 -23.94
N GLU A 53 4.73 -2.05 -24.63
CA GLU A 53 5.99 -2.43 -25.24
C GLU A 53 7.11 -2.57 -24.18
N ASP A 54 7.02 -1.76 -23.13
CA ASP A 54 7.87 -1.80 -21.95
C ASP A 54 7.13 -1.22 -20.72
N GLU A 55 7.82 -1.21 -19.59
CA GLU A 55 7.29 -0.66 -18.34
C GLU A 55 7.04 0.85 -18.44
N ILE A 56 7.93 1.61 -19.06
CA ILE A 56 7.85 3.08 -19.16
C ILE A 56 6.61 3.48 -19.97
N ALA A 57 6.40 2.84 -21.12
CA ALA A 57 5.21 3.05 -21.94
C ALA A 57 3.93 2.69 -21.18
N SER A 58 3.93 1.57 -20.44
CA SER A 58 2.79 1.06 -19.71
C SER A 58 2.29 2.05 -18.64
N ILE A 59 3.18 2.54 -17.77
CA ILE A 59 2.78 3.52 -16.74
C ILE A 59 2.40 4.86 -17.38
N GLY A 60 3.06 5.27 -18.47
CA GLY A 60 2.70 6.47 -19.23
C GLY A 60 1.27 6.43 -19.78
N MET A 61 0.86 5.27 -20.35
CA MET A 61 -0.53 5.06 -20.80
C MET A 61 -1.52 5.14 -19.63
N CYS A 62 -1.19 4.55 -18.47
CA CYS A 62 -2.05 4.63 -17.28
C CYS A 62 -2.20 6.06 -16.78
N ILE A 63 -1.13 6.86 -16.75
CA ILE A 63 -1.17 8.28 -16.37
C ILE A 63 -2.08 9.06 -17.34
N GLY A 64 -1.90 8.87 -18.66
CA GLY A 64 -2.73 9.50 -19.67
C GLY A 64 -4.22 9.14 -19.52
N ALA A 65 -4.53 7.85 -19.37
CA ALA A 65 -5.89 7.36 -19.15
C ALA A 65 -6.50 7.91 -17.84
N ALA A 66 -5.74 7.97 -16.74
CA ALA A 66 -6.22 8.56 -15.49
C ALA A 66 -6.59 10.04 -15.66
N MET A 67 -5.84 10.78 -16.48
CA MET A 67 -6.12 12.19 -16.77
C MET A 67 -7.34 12.39 -17.67
N THR A 68 -7.84 11.36 -18.36
CA THR A 68 -9.15 11.40 -19.04
C THR A 68 -10.32 11.01 -18.14
N GLY A 69 -10.07 10.72 -16.87
CA GLY A 69 -11.09 10.35 -15.89
C GLY A 69 -11.23 8.84 -15.63
N MET A 70 -10.41 8.01 -16.28
CA MET A 70 -10.44 6.56 -16.06
C MET A 70 -9.81 6.19 -14.70
N LYS A 71 -10.25 5.07 -14.13
CA LYS A 71 -9.61 4.42 -12.99
C LYS A 71 -8.59 3.40 -13.50
N THR A 72 -7.32 3.60 -13.20
CA THR A 72 -6.22 2.90 -13.85
C THR A 72 -5.45 2.00 -12.90
N LEU A 73 -5.01 0.86 -13.41
CA LEU A 73 -4.11 -0.07 -12.73
C LEU A 73 -2.96 -0.47 -13.65
N THR A 74 -1.76 -0.56 -13.09
CA THR A 74 -0.63 -1.26 -13.70
C THR A 74 -0.04 -2.25 -12.72
N ALA A 75 0.64 -3.28 -13.22
CA ALA A 75 1.29 -4.30 -12.40
C ALA A 75 2.68 -4.63 -12.94
N THR A 76 3.66 -4.68 -12.04
CA THR A 76 5.05 -4.96 -12.36
C THR A 76 5.76 -5.66 -11.20
N SER A 77 7.08 -5.72 -11.21
CA SER A 77 7.95 -6.26 -10.17
C SER A 77 9.13 -5.31 -9.98
N GLY A 78 9.95 -5.48 -8.96
CA GLY A 78 11.05 -4.58 -8.57
C GLY A 78 11.84 -3.92 -9.71
N PRO A 79 12.33 -4.67 -10.75
CA PRO A 79 13.00 -4.05 -11.89
C PRO A 79 12.14 -3.06 -12.67
N GLY A 80 10.83 -3.38 -12.83
CA GLY A 80 9.90 -2.47 -13.50
C GLY A 80 9.54 -1.25 -12.65
N ILE A 81 9.50 -1.39 -11.30
CA ILE A 81 9.37 -0.22 -10.40
C ILE A 81 10.53 0.75 -10.62
N SER A 82 11.75 0.24 -10.83
CA SER A 82 12.91 1.09 -11.15
C SER A 82 12.68 1.91 -12.44
N LEU A 83 12.07 1.30 -13.46
CA LEU A 83 11.74 1.97 -14.72
C LEU A 83 10.54 2.93 -14.57
N TYR A 84 9.66 2.68 -13.62
CA TYR A 84 8.52 3.56 -13.31
C TYR A 84 8.89 4.83 -12.54
N SER A 85 10.07 4.88 -11.91
CA SER A 85 10.45 5.88 -10.91
C SER A 85 10.17 7.32 -11.33
N GLU A 86 10.58 7.73 -12.54
CA GLU A 86 10.34 9.08 -13.08
C GLU A 86 8.84 9.34 -13.31
N ASN A 87 8.12 8.38 -13.89
CA ASN A 87 6.68 8.49 -14.13
C ASN A 87 5.87 8.53 -12.83
N ILE A 88 6.32 7.86 -11.77
CA ILE A 88 5.73 7.97 -10.43
C ILE A 88 5.89 9.40 -9.92
N GLY A 89 7.08 9.99 -10.07
CA GLY A 89 7.33 11.39 -9.75
C GLY A 89 6.43 12.35 -10.53
N MET A 90 6.25 12.09 -11.83
CA MET A 90 5.29 12.80 -12.68
C MET A 90 3.86 12.69 -12.15
N ALA A 91 3.43 11.49 -11.77
CA ALA A 91 2.09 11.27 -11.26
C ALA A 91 1.86 11.96 -9.91
N ILE A 92 2.85 12.01 -9.02
CA ILE A 92 2.80 12.77 -7.77
C ILE A 92 2.68 14.27 -8.06
N MET A 93 3.55 14.81 -8.91
CA MET A 93 3.58 16.24 -9.26
C MET A 93 2.30 16.67 -9.98
N GLY A 94 1.77 15.82 -10.86
CA GLY A 94 0.54 16.08 -11.60
C GLY A 94 -0.75 15.71 -10.84
N GLU A 95 -0.63 15.22 -9.62
CA GLU A 95 -1.75 14.74 -8.78
C GLU A 95 -2.66 13.76 -9.53
N VAL A 96 -2.04 12.74 -10.13
CA VAL A 96 -2.69 11.71 -10.94
C VAL A 96 -3.02 10.50 -10.08
N PRO A 97 -4.30 10.12 -9.93
CA PRO A 97 -4.69 8.89 -9.23
C PRO A 97 -4.33 7.66 -10.08
N LEU A 98 -3.59 6.74 -9.48
CA LEU A 98 -3.10 5.55 -10.16
C LEU A 98 -2.86 4.44 -9.13
N VAL A 99 -3.27 3.20 -9.41
CA VAL A 99 -2.93 2.03 -8.60
C VAL A 99 -1.80 1.25 -9.29
N ILE A 100 -0.75 0.99 -8.53
CA ILE A 100 0.44 0.26 -8.99
C ILE A 100 0.61 -0.99 -8.13
N VAL A 101 0.60 -2.17 -8.74
CA VAL A 101 0.90 -3.41 -8.06
C VAL A 101 2.37 -3.75 -8.27
N ASP A 102 3.13 -3.78 -7.18
CA ASP A 102 4.46 -4.36 -7.15
C ASP A 102 4.39 -5.78 -6.62
N VAL A 103 4.71 -6.75 -7.48
CA VAL A 103 4.87 -8.15 -7.08
C VAL A 103 6.35 -8.38 -6.82
N MET A 104 6.76 -8.19 -5.58
CA MET A 104 8.16 -8.29 -5.15
C MET A 104 8.77 -9.65 -5.47
N ARG A 105 10.02 -9.64 -5.89
CA ARG A 105 10.85 -10.82 -6.15
C ARG A 105 12.29 -10.57 -5.71
N LEU A 106 13.12 -11.62 -5.75
CA LEU A 106 14.53 -11.48 -5.39
C LEU A 106 15.24 -10.53 -6.33
N GLY A 107 15.78 -9.42 -5.77
CA GLY A 107 16.69 -8.45 -6.39
C GLY A 107 18.16 -8.75 -6.08
N PRO A 108 19.09 -7.85 -6.42
CA PRO A 108 18.89 -6.63 -7.19
C PRO A 108 18.74 -6.88 -8.71
N ALA A 109 18.30 -5.85 -9.46
CA ALA A 109 18.08 -5.88 -10.92
C ALA A 109 17.19 -7.07 -11.34
N THR A 110 17.57 -7.84 -12.34
CA THR A 110 16.84 -9.04 -12.76
C THR A 110 16.70 -10.06 -11.63
N GLY A 111 17.70 -10.18 -10.77
CA GLY A 111 17.70 -11.04 -9.58
C GLY A 111 17.24 -12.47 -9.87
N GLY A 112 16.28 -12.93 -9.07
CA GLY A 112 15.63 -14.22 -9.24
C GLY A 112 14.16 -14.06 -9.61
N ALA A 113 13.81 -14.09 -10.90
CA ALA A 113 12.47 -13.84 -11.41
C ALA A 113 11.39 -14.75 -10.80
N THR A 114 11.74 -15.97 -10.42
CA THR A 114 10.85 -16.96 -9.80
C THR A 114 11.14 -17.18 -8.32
N THR A 115 11.96 -16.34 -7.70
CA THR A 115 12.39 -16.46 -6.31
C THR A 115 11.68 -15.43 -5.46
N VAL A 116 11.03 -15.87 -4.38
CA VAL A 116 10.30 -14.99 -3.46
C VAL A 116 11.27 -14.10 -2.67
N SER A 117 10.86 -12.85 -2.45
CA SER A 117 11.55 -11.89 -1.60
C SER A 117 10.60 -10.74 -1.26
N GLN A 118 10.92 -9.98 -0.23
CA GLN A 118 10.27 -8.72 0.15
C GLN A 118 11.31 -7.58 0.12
N GLY A 119 12.14 -7.55 -0.95
CA GLY A 119 13.30 -6.67 -1.05
C GLY A 119 12.99 -5.22 -1.43
N ASP A 120 11.76 -4.91 -1.88
CA ASP A 120 11.42 -3.61 -2.45
C ASP A 120 10.79 -2.64 -1.42
N VAL A 121 10.67 -3.03 -0.14
CA VAL A 121 9.97 -2.28 0.92
C VAL A 121 10.53 -0.87 1.09
N GLN A 122 11.84 -0.73 1.29
CA GLN A 122 12.48 0.59 1.41
C GLN A 122 12.59 1.29 0.05
N PHE A 123 12.71 0.54 -1.04
CA PHE A 123 12.69 1.12 -2.37
C PHE A 123 11.34 1.78 -2.67
N LEU A 124 10.23 1.14 -2.33
CA LEU A 124 8.90 1.76 -2.47
C LEU A 124 8.72 3.00 -1.59
N ARG A 125 9.39 3.08 -0.43
CA ARG A 125 9.36 4.28 0.42
C ARG A 125 9.95 5.51 -0.28
N TRP A 126 11.00 5.30 -1.08
CA TRP A 126 11.77 6.36 -1.73
C TRP A 126 11.81 6.16 -3.25
N VAL A 127 10.69 5.71 -3.81
CA VAL A 127 10.57 5.24 -5.19
C VAL A 127 10.86 6.30 -6.25
N THR A 128 10.83 7.58 -5.89
CA THR A 128 11.16 8.71 -6.77
C THR A 128 11.86 9.82 -6.00
N SER A 129 12.45 10.78 -6.70
CA SER A 129 13.11 11.93 -6.08
C SER A 129 12.12 12.83 -5.32
N GLY A 130 12.66 13.67 -4.41
CA GLY A 130 11.91 14.68 -3.69
C GLY A 130 11.45 14.29 -2.29
N GLY A 131 11.37 13.00 -1.96
CA GLY A 131 11.05 12.53 -0.59
C GLY A 131 9.61 12.79 -0.15
N PHE A 132 8.67 12.84 -1.10
CA PHE A 132 7.25 13.03 -0.81
C PHE A 132 6.62 11.76 -0.19
N PRO A 133 5.53 11.92 0.62
CA PRO A 133 4.81 10.79 1.17
C PRO A 133 4.24 9.88 0.07
N ILE A 134 4.35 8.58 0.30
CA ILE A 134 3.85 7.51 -0.57
C ILE A 134 2.86 6.68 0.22
N ILE A 135 1.81 6.16 -0.45
CA ILE A 135 0.87 5.22 0.14
C ILE A 135 1.16 3.83 -0.42
N VAL A 136 1.52 2.89 0.47
CA VAL A 136 1.85 1.51 0.12
C VAL A 136 1.08 0.56 1.01
N LEU A 137 0.21 -0.26 0.43
CA LEU A 137 -0.55 -1.30 1.11
C LEU A 137 0.07 -2.67 0.86
N SER A 138 0.02 -3.57 1.86
CA SER A 138 0.58 -4.92 1.74
C SER A 138 -0.43 -5.97 2.22
N PRO A 139 -0.99 -6.79 1.30
CA PRO A 139 -1.92 -7.85 1.66
C PRO A 139 -1.20 -9.01 2.36
N GLY A 140 -1.76 -9.49 3.49
CA GLY A 140 -1.28 -10.68 4.21
C GLY A 140 -2.07 -11.95 3.88
N SER A 141 -3.13 -11.85 3.07
CA SER A 141 -3.99 -12.96 2.66
C SER A 141 -4.61 -12.69 1.28
N ILE A 142 -5.23 -13.72 0.67
CA ILE A 142 -5.98 -13.55 -0.58
C ILE A 142 -7.20 -12.63 -0.38
N ALA A 143 -7.88 -12.71 0.75
CA ALA A 143 -8.96 -11.79 1.08
C ALA A 143 -8.46 -10.34 1.17
N ASP A 144 -7.28 -10.12 1.76
CA ASP A 144 -6.64 -8.79 1.77
C ASP A 144 -6.28 -8.33 0.35
N CYS A 145 -5.83 -9.22 -0.55
CA CYS A 145 -5.60 -8.86 -1.94
C CYS A 145 -6.84 -8.22 -2.59
N TYR A 146 -8.02 -8.78 -2.32
CA TYR A 146 -9.29 -8.24 -2.82
C TYR A 146 -9.65 -6.90 -2.16
N THR A 147 -9.66 -6.84 -0.83
CA THR A 147 -10.12 -5.67 -0.07
C THR A 147 -9.15 -4.50 -0.20
N LEU A 148 -7.82 -4.75 -0.06
CA LEU A 148 -6.82 -3.69 -0.16
C LEU A 148 -6.68 -3.15 -1.58
N THR A 149 -7.03 -3.92 -2.62
CA THR A 149 -7.10 -3.38 -3.99
C THR A 149 -8.22 -2.35 -4.11
N GLN A 150 -9.42 -2.62 -3.59
CA GLN A 150 -10.49 -1.61 -3.55
C GLN A 150 -10.06 -0.37 -2.75
N ARG A 151 -9.43 -0.58 -1.60
CA ARG A 151 -8.90 0.50 -0.75
C ARG A 151 -7.86 1.34 -1.47
N ALA A 152 -6.95 0.71 -2.22
CA ALA A 152 -5.94 1.41 -3.02
C ALA A 152 -6.59 2.35 -4.04
N PHE A 153 -7.63 1.90 -4.74
CA PHE A 153 -8.39 2.77 -5.64
C PHE A 153 -9.07 3.91 -4.89
N ASN A 154 -9.73 3.64 -3.77
CA ASN A 154 -10.39 4.68 -2.98
C ASN A 154 -9.39 5.75 -2.50
N LEU A 155 -8.21 5.34 -2.04
CA LEU A 155 -7.16 6.26 -1.61
C LEU A 155 -6.56 7.04 -2.79
N ALA A 156 -6.31 6.37 -3.93
CA ALA A 156 -5.82 7.04 -5.13
C ALA A 156 -6.81 8.12 -5.61
N GLU A 157 -8.11 7.80 -5.66
CA GLU A 157 -9.17 8.73 -6.03
C GLU A 157 -9.32 9.87 -5.01
N LYS A 158 -9.35 9.54 -3.71
CA LYS A 158 -9.51 10.53 -2.63
C LYS A 158 -8.39 11.54 -2.59
N PHE A 159 -7.13 11.09 -2.70
CA PHE A 159 -5.95 11.93 -2.55
C PHE A 159 -5.33 12.37 -3.87
N ARG A 160 -5.84 11.92 -5.01
CA ARG A 160 -5.27 12.17 -6.33
C ARG A 160 -3.75 11.94 -6.32
N THR A 161 -3.34 10.70 -6.04
CA THR A 161 -1.93 10.30 -5.91
C THR A 161 -1.75 8.84 -6.32
N PRO A 162 -0.57 8.41 -6.75
CA PRO A 162 -0.26 7.00 -6.89
C PRO A 162 -0.39 6.26 -5.54
N VAL A 163 -1.00 5.07 -5.58
CA VAL A 163 -1.09 4.16 -4.42
C VAL A 163 -0.56 2.80 -4.84
N PHE A 164 0.30 2.22 -4.00
CA PHE A 164 0.94 0.94 -4.28
C PHE A 164 0.27 -0.20 -3.51
N ILE A 165 0.25 -1.36 -4.15
CA ILE A 165 0.01 -2.66 -3.52
C ILE A 165 1.32 -3.43 -3.60
N ALA A 166 2.02 -3.53 -2.46
CA ALA A 166 3.24 -4.31 -2.33
C ALA A 166 2.87 -5.73 -1.91
N THR A 167 2.91 -6.64 -2.86
CA THR A 167 2.68 -8.07 -2.65
C THR A 167 3.94 -8.85 -3.03
N ASP A 168 3.90 -10.15 -2.93
CA ASP A 168 5.04 -11.00 -3.27
C ASP A 168 4.61 -12.17 -4.18
N LYS A 169 5.61 -12.84 -4.74
CA LYS A 169 5.42 -13.93 -5.68
C LYS A 169 4.46 -15.01 -5.13
N GLU A 170 4.69 -15.47 -3.90
CA GLU A 170 3.91 -16.58 -3.35
C GLU A 170 2.45 -16.18 -3.10
N MET A 171 2.20 -14.95 -2.68
CA MET A 171 0.84 -14.43 -2.52
C MET A 171 0.10 -14.39 -3.86
N VAL A 172 0.79 -14.00 -4.94
CA VAL A 172 0.18 -13.79 -6.27
C VAL A 172 -0.11 -15.10 -7.00
N ILE A 173 0.77 -16.12 -6.86
CA ILE A 173 0.66 -17.35 -7.69
C ILE A 173 0.19 -18.59 -6.93
N ALA A 174 0.35 -18.63 -5.58
CA ALA A 174 -0.06 -19.80 -4.82
C ALA A 174 -1.58 -19.87 -4.68
N GLN A 175 -2.15 -20.95 -5.18
CA GLN A 175 -3.60 -21.18 -5.12
C GLN A 175 -4.01 -21.77 -3.77
N GLN A 176 -5.13 -21.30 -3.25
CA GLN A 176 -5.73 -21.81 -2.03
C GLN A 176 -7.26 -21.73 -2.05
N SER A 177 -7.90 -22.53 -1.22
CA SER A 177 -9.34 -22.43 -1.00
C SER A 177 -9.66 -21.22 -0.14
N VAL A 178 -10.56 -20.38 -0.59
CA VAL A 178 -11.00 -19.15 0.11
C VAL A 178 -12.53 -19.13 0.20
N GLU A 179 -13.05 -18.54 1.27
CA GLU A 179 -14.48 -18.28 1.45
C GLU A 179 -14.79 -16.89 0.89
N THR A 180 -15.29 -16.80 -0.34
CA THR A 180 -15.53 -15.53 -1.01
C THR A 180 -16.68 -14.71 -0.42
N ASP A 181 -17.59 -15.33 0.32
CA ASP A 181 -18.65 -14.64 1.07
C ASP A 181 -18.08 -13.76 2.20
N ALA A 182 -16.85 -14.06 2.65
CA ALA A 182 -16.13 -13.27 3.64
C ALA A 182 -15.31 -12.11 3.03
N PHE A 183 -15.35 -11.93 1.72
CA PHE A 183 -14.68 -10.81 1.07
C PHE A 183 -15.40 -9.51 1.37
N GLU A 184 -14.70 -8.58 1.97
CA GLU A 184 -15.24 -7.27 2.31
C GLU A 184 -15.39 -6.43 1.04
N ASN A 185 -16.61 -5.94 0.79
CA ASN A 185 -16.89 -4.98 -0.27
C ASN A 185 -16.91 -3.58 0.33
N LEU A 186 -15.99 -2.75 -0.12
CA LEU A 186 -15.92 -1.35 0.32
C LEU A 186 -16.89 -0.49 -0.49
N GLU A 187 -17.35 0.60 0.11
CA GLU A 187 -17.96 1.69 -0.65
C GLU A 187 -16.90 2.30 -1.59
N ILE A 188 -17.28 2.52 -2.85
CA ILE A 188 -16.32 2.95 -3.86
C ILE A 188 -16.30 4.46 -3.98
N ALA A 189 -15.14 5.03 -3.65
CA ALA A 189 -14.87 6.46 -3.80
C ALA A 189 -14.55 6.83 -5.25
N ASN A 190 -14.91 8.06 -5.62
CA ASN A 190 -14.52 8.70 -6.86
C ASN A 190 -13.87 10.05 -6.55
N ARG A 191 -12.93 10.48 -7.39
CA ARG A 191 -12.35 11.83 -7.29
C ARG A 191 -13.42 12.91 -7.43
N ALA A 192 -13.23 14.02 -6.72
CA ALA A 192 -14.15 15.15 -6.82
C ALA A 192 -13.98 15.85 -8.17
N HIS A 193 -15.04 15.87 -8.96
CA HIS A 193 -15.08 16.58 -10.24
C HIS A 193 -15.48 18.05 -10.05
N VAL A 194 -14.88 18.93 -10.85
CA VAL A 194 -15.34 20.31 -10.94
C VAL A 194 -16.68 20.35 -11.67
N PRO A 195 -17.68 21.15 -11.22
CA PRO A 195 -18.91 21.36 -11.98
C PRO A 195 -18.61 22.02 -13.34
N THR A 196 -19.33 21.61 -14.39
CA THR A 196 -19.07 22.01 -15.79
C THR A 196 -19.06 23.52 -15.99
N ASP A 197 -19.93 24.25 -15.29
CA ASP A 197 -20.11 25.69 -15.43
C ASP A 197 -19.31 26.53 -14.41
N SER A 198 -18.42 25.87 -13.64
CA SER A 198 -17.60 26.54 -12.63
C SER A 198 -16.26 26.99 -13.20
N ALA A 199 -15.72 28.11 -12.67
CA ALA A 199 -14.34 28.49 -12.94
C ALA A 199 -13.39 27.38 -12.42
N PHE A 200 -12.45 26.96 -13.25
CA PHE A 200 -11.53 25.87 -12.94
C PHE A 200 -10.08 26.34 -12.99
N ILE A 201 -9.37 26.05 -11.92
CA ILE A 201 -7.92 26.22 -11.82
C ILE A 201 -7.34 24.87 -11.39
N PRO A 202 -6.50 24.21 -12.21
CA PRO A 202 -6.14 22.79 -12.07
C PRO A 202 -5.58 22.36 -10.73
N TYR A 203 -4.80 23.22 -10.06
CA TYR A 203 -4.11 22.91 -8.81
C TYR A 203 -4.47 23.87 -7.68
N HIS A 204 -5.62 24.55 -7.80
CA HIS A 204 -6.07 25.45 -6.75
C HIS A 204 -6.64 24.69 -5.56
N THR A 205 -6.16 25.04 -4.36
CA THR A 205 -6.68 24.54 -3.08
C THR A 205 -6.78 25.69 -2.08
N LYS A 206 -7.80 25.66 -1.23
CA LYS A 206 -7.98 26.66 -0.15
C LYS A 206 -6.95 26.45 0.96
N LYS A 207 -6.74 25.18 1.38
CA LYS A 207 -5.75 24.79 2.38
C LYS A 207 -4.71 23.88 1.72
N LEU A 208 -3.52 23.80 2.30
CA LEU A 208 -2.44 22.95 1.79
C LEU A 208 -2.77 21.46 1.83
N ALA A 209 -3.63 21.03 2.76
CA ALA A 209 -4.06 19.65 2.89
C ALA A 209 -5.25 19.27 1.99
N ASP A 210 -5.90 20.25 1.35
CA ASP A 210 -7.05 19.95 0.47
C ASP A 210 -6.56 19.24 -0.81
N VAL A 211 -7.46 18.47 -1.42
CA VAL A 211 -7.22 17.84 -2.74
C VAL A 211 -7.90 18.72 -3.79
N PRO A 212 -7.19 19.16 -4.85
CA PRO A 212 -7.81 19.99 -5.88
C PRO A 212 -8.88 19.21 -6.64
N ALA A 213 -9.94 19.90 -7.08
CA ALA A 213 -10.97 19.29 -7.92
C ALA A 213 -10.36 18.81 -9.26
N PHE A 214 -10.99 17.82 -9.86
CA PHE A 214 -10.52 17.21 -11.11
C PHE A 214 -11.40 17.64 -12.29
N ALA A 215 -10.78 17.93 -13.41
CA ALA A 215 -11.43 18.03 -14.71
C ALA A 215 -10.69 17.11 -15.71
N PRO A 216 -11.40 16.27 -16.47
CA PRO A 216 -10.75 15.36 -17.40
C PRO A 216 -10.16 16.10 -18.61
N ILE A 217 -9.01 15.65 -19.08
CA ILE A 217 -8.46 16.06 -20.39
C ILE A 217 -9.46 15.63 -21.48
N GLY A 218 -9.76 16.52 -22.41
CA GLY A 218 -10.78 16.32 -23.43
C GLY A 218 -12.20 16.71 -23.00
N GLY A 219 -12.38 17.16 -21.74
CA GLY A 219 -13.63 17.72 -21.23
C GLY A 219 -13.83 19.20 -21.58
N ALA A 220 -14.81 19.85 -20.94
CA ALA A 220 -15.14 21.26 -21.17
C ALA A 220 -14.10 22.22 -20.54
N GLN A 221 -13.34 21.77 -19.58
CA GLN A 221 -12.35 22.60 -18.86
C GLN A 221 -10.94 22.40 -19.42
N ILE A 222 -10.12 23.45 -19.36
CA ILE A 222 -8.70 23.37 -19.74
C ILE A 222 -7.91 22.78 -18.56
N THR A 223 -7.52 21.53 -18.69
CA THR A 223 -6.66 20.82 -17.72
C THR A 223 -5.21 20.84 -18.18
N ARG A 224 -4.29 20.99 -17.23
CA ARG A 224 -2.85 20.90 -17.47
C ARG A 224 -2.25 19.79 -16.64
N LEU A 225 -1.39 18.98 -17.26
CA LEU A 225 -0.51 18.02 -16.59
C LEU A 225 0.93 18.46 -16.84
N THR A 226 1.73 18.55 -15.79
CA THR A 226 3.15 18.92 -15.89
C THR A 226 3.99 18.13 -14.89
N THR A 227 5.20 17.78 -15.28
CA THR A 227 6.23 17.18 -14.42
C THR A 227 7.03 18.24 -13.66
N SER A 228 6.98 19.48 -14.13
CA SER A 228 7.76 20.59 -13.58
C SER A 228 7.09 21.20 -12.36
N MET A 229 7.89 21.81 -11.48
CA MET A 229 7.36 22.68 -10.43
C MET A 229 6.49 23.77 -11.05
N HIS A 230 5.26 23.88 -10.56
CA HIS A 230 4.22 24.73 -11.17
C HIS A 230 3.45 25.56 -10.13
N ASP A 231 2.76 26.56 -10.63
CA ASP A 231 1.76 27.32 -9.87
C ASP A 231 0.38 26.64 -9.92
N GLU A 232 -0.63 27.27 -9.34
CA GLU A 232 -2.00 26.71 -9.30
C GLU A 232 -2.65 26.57 -10.68
N HIS A 233 -2.16 27.27 -11.72
CA HIS A 233 -2.61 27.15 -13.11
C HIS A 233 -1.86 26.05 -13.89
N GLY A 234 -0.92 25.35 -13.25
CA GLY A 234 -0.08 24.36 -13.91
C GLY A 234 1.01 24.98 -14.79
N MET A 235 1.35 26.25 -14.57
CA MET A 235 2.41 26.94 -15.31
C MET A 235 3.74 26.80 -14.55
N LEU A 236 4.80 26.45 -15.30
CA LEU A 236 6.15 26.31 -14.74
C LEU A 236 6.53 27.59 -13.96
N THR A 237 7.02 27.42 -12.76
CA THR A 237 7.45 28.52 -11.91
C THR A 237 8.72 28.17 -11.12
N LYS A 238 9.58 29.19 -10.92
CA LYS A 238 10.72 29.15 -10.01
C LYS A 238 10.58 30.16 -8.85
N ARG A 239 9.40 30.79 -8.72
CA ARG A 239 9.14 31.75 -7.63
C ARG A 239 9.14 31.02 -6.29
N PRO A 240 9.96 31.43 -5.30
CA PRO A 240 10.08 30.71 -4.03
C PRO A 240 8.75 30.50 -3.30
N SER A 241 7.81 31.45 -3.38
CA SER A 241 6.48 31.31 -2.77
C SER A 241 5.67 30.20 -3.38
N ASN A 242 5.67 30.06 -4.71
CA ASN A 242 4.94 28.99 -5.40
C ASN A 242 5.62 27.63 -5.15
N VAL A 243 6.96 27.56 -5.24
CA VAL A 243 7.73 26.35 -4.95
C VAL A 243 7.42 25.85 -3.54
N ASN A 244 7.49 26.74 -2.54
CA ASN A 244 7.18 26.37 -1.15
C ASN A 244 5.72 25.92 -0.98
N ARG A 245 4.76 26.61 -1.60
CA ARG A 245 3.34 26.26 -1.56
C ARG A 245 3.10 24.85 -2.14
N THR A 246 3.55 24.60 -3.37
CA THR A 246 3.33 23.34 -4.07
C THR A 246 4.03 22.18 -3.34
N SER A 247 5.28 22.35 -2.90
CA SER A 247 5.99 21.31 -2.14
C SER A 247 5.28 20.99 -0.81
N ARG A 248 4.84 22.01 -0.07
CA ARG A 248 4.09 21.79 1.18
C ARG A 248 2.72 21.19 0.94
N HIS A 249 2.04 21.58 -0.14
CA HIS A 249 0.76 21.00 -0.52
C HIS A 249 0.89 19.49 -0.79
N LEU A 250 1.80 19.06 -1.67
CA LEU A 250 2.02 17.65 -1.99
C LEU A 250 2.37 16.81 -0.75
N TYR A 251 3.10 17.40 0.20
CA TYR A 251 3.42 16.76 1.47
C TYR A 251 2.20 16.69 2.40
N GLN A 252 1.56 17.84 2.67
CA GLN A 252 0.48 17.94 3.66
C GLN A 252 -0.81 17.27 3.20
N LYS A 253 -1.06 17.19 1.91
CA LYS A 253 -2.20 16.46 1.32
C LYS A 253 -2.29 14.99 1.79
N ILE A 254 -1.17 14.37 2.09
CA ILE A 254 -1.10 13.00 2.61
C ILE A 254 -0.88 13.00 4.13
N GLU A 255 0.07 13.78 4.63
CA GLU A 255 0.49 13.71 6.03
C GLU A 255 -0.59 14.19 7.00
N ALA A 256 -1.43 15.16 6.62
CA ALA A 256 -2.55 15.63 7.45
C ALA A 256 -3.62 14.54 7.68
N TYR A 257 -3.70 13.56 6.80
CA TYR A 257 -4.63 12.44 6.87
C TYR A 257 -3.95 11.10 7.21
N ARG A 258 -2.74 11.15 7.75
CA ARG A 258 -1.96 9.96 8.08
C ARG A 258 -2.74 8.91 8.87
N HIS A 259 -3.58 9.36 9.83
CA HIS A 259 -4.41 8.49 10.65
C HIS A 259 -5.45 7.67 9.85
N GLU A 260 -5.89 8.17 8.70
CA GLU A 260 -6.80 7.45 7.79
C GLU A 260 -6.06 6.46 6.88
N LEU A 261 -4.73 6.51 6.85
CA LEU A 261 -3.86 5.70 6.00
C LEU A 261 -3.19 4.56 6.77
N GLU A 262 -3.41 4.48 8.08
CA GLU A 262 -2.84 3.46 8.95
C GLU A 262 -3.77 2.23 9.00
N PHE A 263 -3.34 1.13 8.38
CA PHE A 263 -4.09 -0.12 8.36
C PHE A 263 -3.25 -1.25 8.97
N ALA A 264 -3.79 -1.90 9.99
CA ALA A 264 -3.21 -3.07 10.61
C ALA A 264 -4.30 -3.91 11.30
N LYS A 265 -4.03 -5.20 11.48
CA LYS A 265 -4.90 -6.13 12.24
C LYS A 265 -4.16 -6.56 13.49
N LEU A 266 -4.73 -6.29 14.66
CA LEU A 266 -4.17 -6.72 15.94
C LEU A 266 -4.90 -7.97 16.44
N ASP A 267 -4.15 -9.06 16.63
CA ASP A 267 -4.55 -10.24 17.40
C ASP A 267 -3.92 -10.12 18.78
N ALA A 268 -4.66 -9.50 19.70
CA ALA A 268 -4.21 -9.23 21.06
C ALA A 268 -4.34 -10.47 21.95
N GLN A 269 -3.40 -10.60 22.90
CA GLN A 269 -3.52 -11.56 23.99
C GLN A 269 -3.18 -10.85 25.31
N GLU A 270 -4.04 -11.00 26.32
CA GLU A 270 -3.82 -10.41 27.64
C GLU A 270 -2.52 -10.91 28.26
N GLY A 271 -1.71 -10.00 28.77
CA GLY A 271 -0.41 -10.30 29.36
C GLY A 271 0.63 -10.80 28.37
N ALA A 272 0.46 -10.53 27.07
CA ALA A 272 1.47 -10.86 26.05
C ALA A 272 2.81 -10.22 26.37
N GLN A 273 3.86 -11.00 26.32
CA GLN A 273 5.26 -10.55 26.52
C GLN A 273 5.99 -10.38 25.18
N THR A 274 5.52 -11.07 24.16
CA THR A 274 6.06 -10.98 22.81
C THR A 274 5.00 -10.43 21.86
N LEU A 275 5.40 -9.49 21.00
CA LEU A 275 4.64 -9.01 19.85
C LEU A 275 5.31 -9.47 18.55
N VAL A 276 4.60 -10.22 17.72
CA VAL A 276 5.04 -10.53 16.35
C VAL A 276 4.46 -9.49 15.41
N VAL A 277 5.30 -8.83 14.63
CA VAL A 277 4.89 -7.82 13.62
C VAL A 277 5.27 -8.33 12.25
N ALA A 278 4.28 -8.57 11.38
CA ALA A 278 4.51 -9.17 10.07
C ALA A 278 3.64 -8.52 8.99
N TYR A 279 4.05 -8.65 7.71
CA TYR A 279 3.32 -8.17 6.53
C TYR A 279 3.50 -9.14 5.36
N GLY A 280 2.68 -9.01 4.31
CA GLY A 280 2.78 -9.86 3.12
C GLY A 280 2.70 -11.35 3.45
N ILE A 281 3.43 -12.18 2.70
CA ILE A 281 3.41 -13.63 2.88
C ILE A 281 3.95 -14.08 4.26
N THR A 282 4.88 -13.33 4.87
CA THR A 282 5.42 -13.67 6.19
C THR A 282 4.35 -13.59 7.29
N ALA A 283 3.26 -12.84 7.09
CA ALA A 283 2.14 -12.82 8.02
C ALA A 283 1.50 -14.21 8.18
N ARG A 284 1.52 -15.06 7.15
CA ARG A 284 0.98 -16.43 7.21
C ARG A 284 1.80 -17.30 8.14
N SER A 285 3.13 -17.29 7.98
CA SER A 285 4.04 -18.01 8.89
C SER A 285 3.93 -17.49 10.33
N ALA A 286 3.79 -16.17 10.48
CA ALA A 286 3.63 -15.53 11.78
C ALA A 286 2.32 -15.92 12.49
N ILE A 287 1.20 -16.03 11.79
CA ILE A 287 -0.08 -16.51 12.35
C ILE A 287 0.09 -17.92 12.94
N GLU A 288 0.72 -18.82 12.19
CA GLU A 288 0.95 -20.17 12.67
C GLU A 288 1.97 -20.21 13.81
N ALA A 289 3.02 -19.41 13.76
CA ALA A 289 4.00 -19.26 14.84
C ALA A 289 3.34 -18.80 16.15
N VAL A 290 2.42 -17.85 16.08
CA VAL A 290 1.65 -17.37 17.24
C VAL A 290 0.77 -18.47 17.78
N ARG A 291 0.08 -19.24 16.91
CA ARG A 291 -0.72 -20.39 17.32
C ARG A 291 0.12 -21.45 18.05
N LEU A 292 1.29 -21.79 17.51
CA LEU A 292 2.22 -22.75 18.11
C LEU A 292 2.75 -22.25 19.47
N SER A 293 3.14 -20.97 19.54
CA SER A 293 3.62 -20.35 20.78
C SER A 293 2.56 -20.37 21.89
N ARG A 294 1.32 -20.01 21.54
CA ARG A 294 0.18 -20.03 22.49
C ARG A 294 -0.15 -21.45 22.94
N ALA A 295 -0.07 -22.44 22.03
CA ALA A 295 -0.24 -23.86 22.38
C ALA A 295 0.85 -24.36 23.34
N ALA A 296 2.05 -23.79 23.29
CA ALA A 296 3.15 -24.04 24.22
C ALA A 296 3.07 -23.23 25.53
N GLY A 297 1.96 -22.50 25.77
CA GLY A 297 1.74 -21.72 26.99
C GLY A 297 2.38 -20.33 27.00
N LYS A 298 3.00 -19.90 25.90
CA LYS A 298 3.57 -18.54 25.77
C LYS A 298 2.47 -17.51 25.50
N ARG A 299 2.67 -16.28 25.95
CA ARG A 299 1.73 -15.18 25.72
C ARG A 299 2.24 -14.26 24.60
N VAL A 300 1.64 -14.40 23.43
CA VAL A 300 2.09 -13.74 22.19
C VAL A 300 0.94 -13.01 21.51
N ALA A 301 1.12 -11.71 21.28
CA ALA A 301 0.25 -10.91 20.43
C ALA A 301 0.83 -10.82 19.01
N MET A 302 -0.03 -10.51 18.03
CA MET A 302 0.38 -10.31 16.64
C MET A 302 -0.20 -9.05 16.07
N LEU A 303 0.62 -8.29 15.35
CA LEU A 303 0.21 -7.16 14.53
C LEU A 303 0.50 -7.45 13.06
N THR A 304 -0.55 -7.65 12.27
CA THR A 304 -0.42 -7.75 10.81
C THR A 304 -0.49 -6.37 10.21
N ILE A 305 0.59 -5.92 9.61
CA ILE A 305 0.69 -4.63 8.92
C ILE A 305 0.02 -4.75 7.55
N GLN A 306 -0.91 -3.84 7.25
CA GLN A 306 -1.57 -3.73 5.96
C GLN A 306 -1.22 -2.44 5.22
N SER A 307 -0.71 -1.40 5.92
CA SER A 307 -0.06 -0.23 5.31
C SER A 307 1.42 -0.24 5.66
N LEU A 308 2.29 -0.39 4.65
CA LEU A 308 3.74 -0.25 4.86
C LEU A 308 4.10 1.23 4.99
N TRP A 309 3.51 2.07 4.13
CA TRP A 309 3.73 3.52 4.13
C TRP A 309 2.38 4.24 3.97
N PRO A 310 2.03 5.17 4.86
CA PRO A 310 2.72 5.39 6.13
C PRO A 310 2.68 4.16 7.03
N LEU A 311 3.72 4.00 7.87
CA LEU A 311 3.74 2.98 8.91
C LEU A 311 2.57 3.21 9.87
N PRO A 312 1.78 2.17 10.26
CA PRO A 312 0.65 2.31 11.18
C PRO A 312 1.14 2.45 12.63
N GLU A 313 1.70 3.61 12.93
CA GLU A 313 2.38 3.90 14.19
C GLU A 313 1.43 3.86 15.39
N GLN A 314 0.19 4.33 15.23
CA GLN A 314 -0.80 4.29 16.32
C GLN A 314 -1.15 2.85 16.67
N SER A 315 -1.37 1.99 15.67
CA SER A 315 -1.65 0.57 15.87
C SER A 315 -0.46 -0.15 16.52
N LEU A 316 0.76 0.16 16.08
CA LEU A 316 1.98 -0.41 16.69
C LEU A 316 2.14 0.03 18.16
N ARG A 317 1.95 1.31 18.47
CA ARG A 317 2.00 1.82 19.84
C ARG A 317 0.90 1.22 20.72
N ALA A 318 -0.31 1.02 20.18
CA ALA A 318 -1.40 0.35 20.88
C ALA A 318 -1.06 -1.11 21.19
N ALA A 319 -0.51 -1.83 20.22
CA ALA A 319 -0.06 -3.21 20.40
C ALA A 319 1.04 -3.32 21.46
N LEU A 320 2.02 -2.42 21.46
CA LEU A 320 3.09 -2.36 22.46
C LEU A 320 2.59 -2.06 23.88
N ARG A 321 1.48 -1.31 24.02
CA ARG A 321 0.81 -1.08 25.31
C ARG A 321 -0.02 -2.27 25.78
N GLY A 322 -0.24 -3.28 24.96
CA GLY A 322 -1.16 -4.37 25.25
C GLY A 322 -2.63 -3.95 25.20
N SER A 323 -2.95 -2.82 24.57
CA SER A 323 -4.31 -2.30 24.40
C SER A 323 -4.86 -2.64 23.00
N VAL A 324 -6.16 -2.91 22.92
CA VAL A 324 -6.85 -3.05 21.64
C VAL A 324 -7.10 -1.63 21.09
N PRO A 325 -6.66 -1.28 19.87
CA PRO A 325 -7.03 0.01 19.28
C PRO A 325 -8.56 0.10 19.17
N PRO A 326 -9.16 1.28 19.39
CA PRO A 326 -10.57 1.46 19.13
C PRO A 326 -10.85 1.18 17.64
N GLN A 327 -11.91 0.40 17.36
CA GLN A 327 -12.47 0.35 16.02
C GLN A 327 -13.09 1.73 15.77
N MET A 328 -12.45 2.55 14.94
CA MET A 328 -12.99 3.84 14.55
C MET A 328 -14.02 3.64 13.44
N GLU A 329 -15.26 4.03 13.72
CA GLU A 329 -16.27 4.23 12.68
C GLU A 329 -15.89 5.45 11.83
N PRO A 330 -16.17 5.45 10.51
CA PRO A 330 -15.87 6.60 9.65
C PRO A 330 -16.62 7.84 10.12
N GLY A 331 -15.90 8.83 10.67
CA GLY A 331 -16.46 10.13 11.08
C GLY A 331 -16.33 10.48 12.56
N GLU A 332 -15.73 9.65 13.39
CA GLU A 332 -15.52 9.97 14.81
C GLU A 332 -14.18 10.70 15.02
N GLU A 333 -14.24 11.87 15.67
CA GLU A 333 -13.07 12.60 16.14
C GLU A 333 -12.43 11.88 17.34
N SER A 334 -11.09 11.74 17.31
CA SER A 334 -10.30 11.10 18.36
C SER A 334 -10.33 11.91 19.66
N HIS A 335 -11.30 11.68 20.52
CA HIS A 335 -11.28 12.17 21.88
C HIS A 335 -11.04 11.02 22.86
N SER A 336 -9.83 11.05 23.45
CA SER A 336 -9.41 10.41 24.71
C SER A 336 -9.99 9.03 25.04
N PHE A 337 -9.32 7.96 24.59
CA PHE A 337 -9.48 6.66 25.22
C PHE A 337 -8.29 6.37 26.16
N VAL A 338 -8.47 6.64 27.44
CA VAL A 338 -7.67 6.04 28.50
C VAL A 338 -8.50 4.89 29.08
N SER A 339 -8.52 3.74 28.41
CA SER A 339 -8.88 2.51 29.10
C SER A 339 -7.72 2.16 30.04
N ARG A 340 -8.04 1.65 31.24
CA ARG A 340 -7.05 1.23 32.25
C ARG A 340 -6.13 0.17 31.63
N VAL A 341 -4.98 0.62 31.18
CA VAL A 341 -3.92 -0.24 30.67
C VAL A 341 -3.00 -0.51 31.85
N GLY A 342 -2.83 -1.77 32.23
CA GLY A 342 -1.72 -2.19 33.12
C GLY A 342 -0.39 -1.76 32.50
N PRO A 343 0.72 -1.88 33.22
CA PRO A 343 2.03 -1.58 32.66
C PRO A 343 2.27 -2.40 31.38
N PRO A 344 2.95 -1.83 30.37
CA PRO A 344 3.20 -2.54 29.12
C PRO A 344 3.88 -3.88 29.43
N SER A 345 3.28 -4.97 28.95
CA SER A 345 3.78 -6.33 29.18
C SER A 345 4.71 -6.81 28.08
N ILE A 346 4.64 -6.16 26.89
CA ILE A 346 5.51 -6.50 25.76
C ILE A 346 6.96 -6.08 26.12
N THR A 347 7.86 -7.04 26.04
CA THR A 347 9.31 -6.84 26.23
C THR A 347 10.12 -7.21 25.00
N ARG A 348 9.49 -7.98 24.09
CA ARG A 348 10.11 -8.46 22.85
C ARG A 348 9.21 -8.23 21.64
N VAL A 349 9.81 -7.74 20.55
CA VAL A 349 9.16 -7.60 19.24
C VAL A 349 9.93 -8.47 18.25
N ILE A 350 9.21 -9.31 17.50
CA ILE A 350 9.80 -10.19 16.46
C ILE A 350 9.27 -9.74 15.11
N VAL A 351 10.17 -9.49 14.14
CA VAL A 351 9.82 -9.04 12.80
C VAL A 351 10.37 -10.01 11.75
N PRO A 352 9.54 -10.93 11.22
CA PRO A 352 9.94 -11.83 10.14
C PRO A 352 9.85 -11.15 8.78
N GLU A 353 10.92 -11.19 7.98
CA GLU A 353 11.00 -10.55 6.66
C GLU A 353 11.83 -11.39 5.67
N LEU A 354 11.39 -11.43 4.40
CA LEU A 354 12.16 -12.03 3.31
C LEU A 354 13.12 -11.00 2.69
N ASN A 355 13.88 -10.32 3.54
CA ASN A 355 14.90 -9.32 3.21
C ASN A 355 15.87 -9.16 4.40
N PHE A 356 16.79 -8.21 4.33
CA PHE A 356 17.77 -7.92 5.38
C PHE A 356 17.24 -7.08 6.55
N GLY A 357 15.93 -7.07 6.82
CA GLY A 357 15.31 -6.32 7.92
C GLY A 357 14.96 -4.88 7.54
N GLN A 358 14.50 -4.67 6.32
CA GLN A 358 14.18 -3.33 5.80
C GLN A 358 13.07 -2.63 6.58
N TYR A 359 12.00 -3.36 6.92
CA TYR A 359 10.88 -2.80 7.67
C TYR A 359 11.12 -2.87 9.18
N ARG A 360 11.91 -3.85 9.64
CA ARG A 360 12.32 -3.96 11.05
C ARG A 360 12.96 -2.67 11.55
N LEU A 361 13.75 -1.98 10.75
CA LEU A 361 14.39 -0.71 11.13
C LEU A 361 13.35 0.35 11.52
N GLU A 362 12.24 0.43 10.81
CA GLU A 362 11.15 1.37 11.10
C GLU A 362 10.39 0.95 12.37
N ILE A 363 10.10 -0.36 12.50
CA ILE A 363 9.48 -0.91 13.71
C ILE A 363 10.37 -0.66 14.93
N GLU A 364 11.67 -0.90 14.82
CA GLU A 364 12.64 -0.67 15.89
C GLU A 364 12.70 0.80 16.28
N HIS A 365 12.68 1.72 15.31
CA HIS A 365 12.65 3.16 15.58
C HIS A 365 11.45 3.53 16.47
N VAL A 366 10.24 3.13 16.07
CA VAL A 366 9.02 3.42 16.83
C VAL A 366 9.02 2.72 18.19
N ALA A 367 9.44 1.45 18.25
CA ALA A 367 9.51 0.67 19.49
C ALA A 367 10.45 1.31 20.51
N ARG A 368 11.64 1.75 20.09
CA ARG A 368 12.61 2.41 20.96
C ARG A 368 12.18 3.80 21.42
N LEU A 369 11.43 4.54 20.60
CA LEU A 369 10.81 5.79 21.02
C LEU A 369 9.70 5.56 22.07
N PHE A 370 9.08 4.38 22.05
CA PHE A 370 8.07 3.98 23.03
C PHE A 370 8.70 3.50 24.34
N ASP A 371 9.63 2.55 24.28
CA ASP A 371 10.47 2.08 25.41
C ASP A 371 11.84 1.61 24.88
N ALA A 372 12.90 2.29 25.27
CA ALA A 372 14.27 1.99 24.83
C ALA A 372 14.77 0.58 25.25
N ARG A 373 14.08 -0.08 26.20
CA ARG A 373 14.42 -1.43 26.68
C ARG A 373 13.81 -2.55 25.83
N LEU A 374 12.88 -2.23 24.91
CA LEU A 374 12.28 -3.23 24.04
C LEU A 374 13.34 -3.93 23.20
N GLU A 375 13.33 -5.25 23.23
CA GLU A 375 14.16 -6.07 22.38
C GLU A 375 13.46 -6.25 21.03
N VAL A 376 14.07 -5.82 19.92
CA VAL A 376 13.53 -5.99 18.57
C VAL A 376 14.40 -6.95 17.78
N ILE A 377 13.85 -8.10 17.44
CA ILE A 377 14.54 -9.21 16.77
C ILE A 377 14.01 -9.35 15.35
N GLY A 378 14.91 -9.38 14.37
CA GLY A 378 14.59 -9.75 12.98
C GLY A 378 14.72 -11.26 12.77
N VAL A 379 13.75 -11.86 12.06
CA VAL A 379 13.91 -13.17 11.45
C VAL A 379 14.03 -12.95 9.95
N ASN A 380 15.26 -12.95 9.44
CA ASN A 380 15.56 -12.48 8.10
C ASN A 380 15.98 -13.65 7.19
N ARG A 381 15.33 -13.78 6.04
CA ARG A 381 15.67 -14.79 5.04
C ARG A 381 15.82 -14.17 3.65
N VAL A 382 16.89 -14.54 2.95
CA VAL A 382 17.24 -13.98 1.63
C VAL A 382 17.68 -15.04 0.63
N ASP A 383 17.48 -16.30 0.95
CA ASP A 383 17.86 -17.47 0.14
C ASP A 383 16.74 -17.92 -0.82
N GLY A 384 15.62 -17.19 -0.85
CA GLY A 384 14.45 -17.52 -1.66
C GLY A 384 13.51 -18.57 -1.03
N GLY A 385 13.77 -19.00 0.20
CA GLY A 385 12.88 -19.81 1.01
C GLY A 385 11.90 -18.97 1.80
N LEU A 386 10.79 -19.60 2.26
CA LEU A 386 9.88 -19.00 3.21
C LEU A 386 10.41 -19.20 4.65
N ILE A 387 10.04 -18.28 5.55
CA ILE A 387 10.33 -18.42 6.98
C ILE A 387 9.38 -19.44 7.57
N GLU A 388 9.91 -20.44 8.24
CA GLU A 388 9.11 -21.47 8.91
C GLU A 388 8.50 -20.92 10.21
N PRO A 389 7.26 -21.31 10.57
CA PRO A 389 6.61 -20.87 11.81
C PRO A 389 7.44 -21.17 13.07
N GLU A 390 8.16 -22.27 13.09
CA GLU A 390 9.00 -22.71 14.19
C GLU A 390 10.15 -21.74 14.45
N GLU A 391 10.75 -21.17 13.41
CA GLU A 391 11.84 -20.17 13.54
C GLU A 391 11.37 -18.92 14.29
N ILE A 392 10.11 -18.52 14.08
CA ILE A 392 9.50 -17.39 14.79
C ILE A 392 9.11 -17.78 16.22
N SER A 393 8.45 -18.94 16.37
CA SER A 393 7.89 -19.40 17.66
C SER A 393 8.95 -19.70 18.70
N GLN A 394 10.14 -20.15 18.30
CA GLN A 394 11.28 -20.40 19.19
C GLN A 394 11.78 -19.13 19.87
N LEU A 395 11.66 -17.97 19.20
CA LEU A 395 12.09 -16.68 19.72
C LEU A 395 11.08 -16.02 20.68
N ALA A 396 9.83 -16.46 20.68
CA ALA A 396 8.81 -15.96 21.61
C ALA A 396 9.12 -16.39 23.06
N ILE A 397 8.82 -15.54 24.03
CA ILE A 397 8.99 -15.77 25.46
C ILE A 397 7.64 -15.83 26.18
#